data_ebaad0e39e369394dc4d1fb00bbbcf57
#
_entry.id   ebaad0e39e369394dc4d1fb00bbbcf57
#
_cell.length_a   1.000
_cell.length_b   1.000
_cell.length_c   1.000
_cell.angle_alpha   90.00
_cell.angle_beta   90.00
_cell.angle_gamma   90.00
#
_symmetry.space_group_name_H-M   'P 1'
#
loop_
_entity.id
_entity.type
_entity.pdbx_description
1 polymer ?
#
loop_
_entity_poly.entity_id
_entity_poly.type
_entity_poly.pdbx_seq_one_letter_code
_entity_poly.pdbx_strand_id
1 'polypeptide(L)'
;MTAANFKSGFVTIIGRPNVGKSTFLSKVTDARPKIANYHFTTLEPNLGVVKTKDGDGFVIADIPGIIEGASEGVGLGIQFLRHVERTRLLLHFIDVSGEEGRDPIDDYYTINKELEKYSEKLSKRKQILVATRIDAMQDDTNYKKLEELAKKEKLELYKISSVTDEGIEKLIDHVSEVLKTLPKEELVEIEDKVVYTLQDKGQEWEAYEEDGIFYVKGRAVDRLMGRINIDDNESMYYLQKSLKNMGIEDKLKELGVCEGDTVKISDWELEWYE
;
A
#
# COMPACT_ATOMS: atom_id res chain seq x y z
N MET A 1 4.95 0.24 -30.15
CA MET A 1 4.01 0.69 -29.11
C MET A 1 4.79 1.59 -28.18
N THR A 2 4.64 2.89 -28.31
CA THR A 2 5.32 3.91 -27.53
C THR A 2 4.84 3.79 -26.07
N ALA A 3 5.75 3.60 -25.14
CA ALA A 3 5.48 3.65 -23.71
C ALA A 3 4.84 5.02 -23.42
N ALA A 4 3.58 5.00 -22.99
CA ALA A 4 2.91 6.19 -22.52
C ALA A 4 3.70 6.74 -21.35
N ASN A 5 4.21 7.97 -21.50
CA ASN A 5 4.88 8.70 -20.43
C ASN A 5 3.82 9.01 -19.36
N PHE A 6 3.59 8.09 -18.45
CA PHE A 6 2.75 8.32 -17.27
C PHE A 6 3.41 9.41 -16.43
N LYS A 7 2.94 10.64 -16.56
CA LYS A 7 3.24 11.72 -15.61
C LYS A 7 2.43 11.45 -14.33
N SER A 8 2.81 10.40 -13.63
CA SER A 8 2.04 9.80 -12.57
C SER A 8 2.00 10.65 -11.31
N GLY A 9 0.81 11.14 -10.96
CA GLY A 9 0.50 11.52 -9.60
C GLY A 9 -0.17 10.33 -8.90
N PHE A 10 0.16 10.10 -7.63
CA PHE A 10 -0.57 9.19 -6.76
C PHE A 10 -1.64 9.97 -6.00
N VAL A 11 -2.88 9.51 -6.13
CA VAL A 11 -4.05 10.02 -5.41
C VAL A 11 -4.55 8.93 -4.47
N THR A 12 -4.81 9.28 -3.23
CA THR A 12 -5.33 8.31 -2.26
C THR A 12 -6.72 8.72 -1.81
N ILE A 13 -7.64 7.75 -1.83
CA ILE A 13 -8.98 7.91 -1.26
C ILE A 13 -8.92 7.54 0.21
N ILE A 14 -9.41 8.43 1.06
CA ILE A 14 -9.59 8.21 2.49
C ILE A 14 -11.05 8.42 2.86
N GLY A 15 -11.49 7.86 3.97
CA GLY A 15 -12.87 8.00 4.44
C GLY A 15 -13.32 6.74 5.17
N ARG A 16 -14.42 6.84 5.92
CA ARG A 16 -15.03 5.72 6.65
C ARG A 16 -15.36 4.53 5.74
N PRO A 17 -15.56 3.33 6.28
CA PRO A 17 -16.16 2.23 5.55
C PRO A 17 -17.54 2.62 4.98
N ASN A 18 -17.93 1.99 3.88
CA ASN A 18 -19.24 2.14 3.22
C ASN A 18 -19.58 3.53 2.65
N VAL A 19 -18.63 4.44 2.55
CA VAL A 19 -18.84 5.76 1.93
C VAL A 19 -18.71 5.74 0.38
N GLY A 20 -18.73 4.57 -0.25
CA GLY A 20 -18.73 4.43 -1.72
C GLY A 20 -17.35 4.45 -2.40
N LYS A 21 -16.24 4.31 -1.67
CA LYS A 21 -14.87 4.34 -2.21
C LYS A 21 -14.64 3.30 -3.30
N SER A 22 -14.90 2.04 -3.00
CA SER A 22 -14.66 0.93 -3.95
C SER A 22 -15.56 1.03 -5.18
N THR A 23 -16.82 1.48 -5.03
CA THR A 23 -17.75 1.70 -6.14
C THR A 23 -17.23 2.82 -7.05
N PHE A 24 -16.78 3.93 -6.46
CA PHE A 24 -16.15 5.01 -7.22
C PHE A 24 -14.92 4.52 -7.97
N LEU A 25 -14.00 3.82 -7.28
CA LEU A 25 -12.79 3.31 -7.89
C LEU A 25 -13.09 2.41 -9.10
N SER A 26 -14.07 1.52 -8.99
CA SER A 26 -14.47 0.62 -10.10
C SER A 26 -15.04 1.36 -11.32
N LYS A 27 -15.59 2.56 -11.12
CA LYS A 27 -16.16 3.39 -12.19
C LYS A 27 -15.13 4.25 -12.92
N VAL A 28 -14.15 4.76 -12.20
CA VAL A 28 -13.15 5.68 -12.77
C VAL A 28 -11.92 4.99 -13.33
N THR A 29 -11.81 3.67 -13.17
CA THR A 29 -10.67 2.91 -13.66
C THR A 29 -11.09 1.94 -14.77
N ASP A 30 -10.37 1.92 -15.89
CA ASP A 30 -10.62 1.05 -17.06
C ASP A 30 -10.31 -0.44 -16.82
N ALA A 31 -9.57 -0.77 -15.80
CA ALA A 31 -9.22 -2.14 -15.44
C ALA A 31 -9.93 -2.50 -14.14
N ARG A 32 -10.36 -3.77 -14.03
CA ARG A 32 -10.70 -4.32 -12.73
C ARG A 32 -9.59 -3.92 -11.77
N PRO A 33 -9.92 -3.29 -10.62
CA PRO A 33 -8.89 -2.89 -9.66
C PRO A 33 -7.93 -4.04 -9.49
N LYS A 34 -6.66 -3.84 -9.84
CA LYS A 34 -5.67 -4.86 -9.56
C LYS A 34 -5.50 -4.85 -8.06
N ILE A 35 -5.98 -5.90 -7.42
CA ILE A 35 -5.61 -6.22 -6.06
C ILE A 35 -4.09 -6.38 -6.10
N ALA A 36 -3.37 -5.46 -5.53
CA ALA A 36 -1.93 -5.59 -5.42
C ALA A 36 -1.69 -6.49 -4.21
N ASN A 37 -1.36 -7.75 -4.47
CA ASN A 37 -0.92 -8.68 -3.43
C ASN A 37 0.40 -8.17 -2.86
N TYR A 38 0.31 -7.38 -1.81
CA TYR A 38 1.48 -7.05 -1.00
C TYR A 38 1.67 -8.20 -0.01
N HIS A 39 2.66 -9.03 -0.29
CA HIS A 39 3.10 -10.07 0.63
C HIS A 39 3.40 -9.41 1.98
N PHE A 40 2.65 -9.75 3.02
CA PHE A 40 2.71 -9.21 4.40
C PHE A 40 1.68 -8.14 4.81
N THR A 41 0.63 -7.89 4.04
CA THR A 41 -0.48 -7.05 4.53
C THR A 41 -1.75 -7.87 4.61
N THR A 42 -2.44 -7.82 5.74
CA THR A 42 -3.81 -8.36 5.89
C THR A 42 -4.84 -7.50 5.14
N LEU A 43 -4.41 -6.36 4.59
CA LEU A 43 -5.25 -5.38 3.89
C LEU A 43 -4.62 -5.09 2.52
N GLU A 44 -5.30 -5.52 1.46
CA GLU A 44 -4.88 -5.31 0.09
C GLU A 44 -5.44 -3.97 -0.42
N PRO A 45 -4.58 -3.01 -0.83
CA PRO A 45 -5.06 -1.77 -1.43
C PRO A 45 -5.62 -2.03 -2.83
N ASN A 46 -6.77 -1.45 -3.11
CA ASN A 46 -7.31 -1.44 -4.45
C ASN A 46 -6.67 -0.30 -5.24
N LEU A 47 -5.88 -0.63 -6.25
CA LEU A 47 -5.25 0.34 -7.13
C LEU A 47 -5.96 0.39 -8.47
N GLY A 48 -6.13 1.58 -9.01
CA GLY A 48 -6.64 1.77 -10.34
C GLY A 48 -5.90 2.88 -11.10
N VAL A 49 -5.89 2.78 -12.42
CA VAL A 49 -5.36 3.83 -13.29
C VAL A 49 -6.52 4.59 -13.89
N VAL A 50 -6.59 5.88 -13.61
CA VAL A 50 -7.57 6.80 -14.19
C VAL A 50 -6.96 7.41 -15.45
N LYS A 51 -7.66 7.28 -16.59
CA LYS A 51 -7.28 7.96 -17.83
C LYS A 51 -8.02 9.29 -17.89
N THR A 52 -7.30 10.34 -18.23
CA THR A 52 -7.88 11.67 -18.43
C THR A 52 -8.12 11.94 -19.93
N LYS A 53 -8.97 12.90 -20.24
CA LYS A 53 -9.29 13.30 -21.62
C LYS A 53 -8.06 13.73 -22.42
N ASP A 54 -7.06 14.27 -21.75
CA ASP A 54 -5.81 14.77 -22.35
C ASP A 54 -4.81 13.65 -22.70
N GLY A 55 -5.17 12.38 -22.44
CA GLY A 55 -4.27 11.23 -22.64
C GLY A 55 -3.26 11.02 -21.54
N ASP A 56 -3.17 11.92 -20.57
CA ASP A 56 -2.44 11.74 -19.32
C ASP A 56 -3.24 10.79 -18.40
N GLY A 57 -2.64 10.31 -17.33
CA GLY A 57 -3.33 9.48 -16.35
C GLY A 57 -2.70 9.62 -14.98
N PHE A 58 -3.42 9.20 -13.96
CA PHE A 58 -2.91 9.12 -12.60
C PHE A 58 -3.36 7.81 -11.93
N VAL A 59 -2.61 7.40 -10.92
CA VAL A 59 -2.97 6.23 -10.12
C VAL A 59 -3.81 6.68 -8.95
N ILE A 60 -4.92 5.99 -8.74
CA ILE A 60 -5.77 6.19 -7.57
C ILE A 60 -5.76 4.93 -6.71
N ALA A 61 -5.64 5.10 -5.41
CA ALA A 61 -5.59 4.04 -4.43
C ALA A 61 -6.73 4.20 -3.42
N ASP A 62 -7.49 3.12 -3.19
CA ASP A 62 -8.32 3.00 -2.00
C ASP A 62 -7.51 2.21 -0.97
N ILE A 63 -7.29 2.79 0.18
CA ILE A 63 -6.53 2.19 1.26
C ILE A 63 -7.51 1.74 2.34
N PRO A 64 -7.92 0.46 2.33
CA PRO A 64 -8.72 -0.09 3.42
C PRO A 64 -7.88 -0.10 4.70
N GLY A 65 -8.48 0.21 5.84
CA GLY A 65 -7.86 0.02 7.15
C GLY A 65 -6.95 1.13 7.67
N ILE A 66 -6.84 2.30 7.01
CA ILE A 66 -6.26 3.48 7.70
C ILE A 66 -7.09 3.82 8.96
N ILE A 67 -8.33 3.36 9.02
CA ILE A 67 -9.38 3.82 9.92
C ILE A 67 -9.68 2.87 11.09
N GLU A 68 -9.30 1.59 11.02
CA GLU A 68 -9.61 0.65 12.10
C GLU A 68 -8.36 -0.11 12.54
N GLY A 69 -7.68 0.40 13.59
CA GLY A 69 -6.59 -0.32 14.25
C GLY A 69 -5.21 -0.20 13.61
N ALA A 70 -5.01 0.66 12.61
CA ALA A 70 -3.68 0.87 12.00
C ALA A 70 -2.63 1.38 13.01
N SER A 71 -3.05 1.98 14.12
CA SER A 71 -2.18 2.41 15.22
C SER A 71 -1.72 1.28 16.15
N GLU A 72 -2.33 0.09 16.07
CA GLU A 72 -2.03 -1.04 16.97
C GLU A 72 -1.03 -2.05 16.40
N GLY A 73 -0.27 -1.67 15.38
CA GLY A 73 0.95 -2.42 15.00
C GLY A 73 0.72 -3.69 14.18
N VAL A 74 -0.46 -3.93 13.62
CA VAL A 74 -0.68 -5.07 12.73
C VAL A 74 -0.18 -4.72 11.33
N GLY A 75 1.10 -5.00 11.10
CA GLY A 75 1.75 -5.38 9.86
C GLY A 75 1.30 -4.77 8.52
N LEU A 76 1.14 -3.42 8.42
CA LEU A 76 1.14 -2.78 7.12
C LEU A 76 2.57 -2.83 6.58
N GLY A 77 2.84 -3.68 5.59
CA GLY A 77 4.18 -3.91 5.07
C GLY A 77 4.86 -2.63 4.60
N ILE A 78 6.17 -2.55 4.78
CA ILE A 78 7.02 -1.39 4.44
C ILE A 78 6.81 -0.93 2.97
N GLN A 79 6.53 -1.85 2.05
CA GLN A 79 6.24 -1.52 0.65
C GLN A 79 4.92 -0.78 0.47
N PHE A 80 3.90 -1.11 1.26
CA PHE A 80 2.62 -0.40 1.26
C PHE A 80 2.79 1.04 1.77
N LEU A 81 3.53 1.22 2.86
CA LEU A 81 3.87 2.55 3.40
C LEU A 81 4.57 3.41 2.36
N ARG A 82 5.49 2.85 1.58
CA ARG A 82 6.17 3.56 0.48
C ARG A 82 5.22 4.05 -0.62
N HIS A 83 4.17 3.30 -0.94
CA HIS A 83 3.18 3.73 -1.94
C HIS A 83 2.29 4.85 -1.40
N VAL A 84 1.90 4.76 -0.14
CA VAL A 84 1.12 5.81 0.53
C VAL A 84 1.94 7.09 0.68
N GLU A 85 3.23 6.99 0.95
CA GLU A 85 4.13 8.14 1.01
C GLU A 85 4.28 8.88 -0.33
N ARG A 86 4.04 8.20 -1.47
CA ARG A 86 4.00 8.80 -2.82
C ARG A 86 2.72 9.57 -3.09
N THR A 87 1.75 9.54 -2.20
CA THR A 87 0.49 10.28 -2.32
C THR A 87 0.76 11.78 -2.41
N ARG A 88 0.25 12.40 -3.47
CA ARG A 88 0.36 13.84 -3.68
C ARG A 88 -0.92 14.59 -3.34
N LEU A 89 -2.05 13.89 -3.41
CA LEU A 89 -3.38 14.45 -3.19
C LEU A 89 -4.25 13.41 -2.47
N LEU A 90 -5.01 13.85 -1.49
CA LEU A 90 -6.00 13.06 -0.77
C LEU A 90 -7.40 13.42 -1.22
N LEU A 91 -8.23 12.42 -1.53
CA LEU A 91 -9.67 12.57 -1.71
C LEU A 91 -10.36 12.04 -0.45
N HIS A 92 -10.91 12.94 0.35
CA HIS A 92 -11.57 12.59 1.59
C HIS A 92 -13.06 12.40 1.36
N PHE A 93 -13.51 11.15 1.29
CA PHE A 93 -14.88 10.74 1.04
C PHE A 93 -15.69 10.77 2.32
N ILE A 94 -16.80 11.51 2.31
CA ILE A 94 -17.71 11.68 3.45
C ILE A 94 -19.13 11.43 2.96
N ASP A 95 -19.82 10.50 3.60
CA ASP A 95 -21.22 10.19 3.30
C ASP A 95 -22.13 11.30 3.84
N VAL A 96 -22.93 11.89 2.96
CA VAL A 96 -23.90 12.92 3.30
C VAL A 96 -25.35 12.43 3.24
N SER A 97 -25.58 11.16 2.91
CA SER A 97 -26.93 10.57 2.81
C SER A 97 -27.67 10.56 4.16
N GLY A 98 -26.93 10.43 5.25
CA GLY A 98 -27.51 10.26 6.59
C GLY A 98 -28.01 8.86 6.90
N GLU A 99 -27.94 7.90 5.94
CA GLU A 99 -28.48 6.54 6.14
C GLU A 99 -27.82 5.77 7.28
N GLU A 100 -26.52 6.01 7.51
CA GLU A 100 -25.79 5.35 8.59
C GLU A 100 -25.88 6.09 9.94
N GLY A 101 -26.64 7.19 10.01
CA GLY A 101 -26.86 7.96 11.23
C GLY A 101 -25.64 8.68 11.78
N ARG A 102 -24.56 8.78 11.00
CA ARG A 102 -23.30 9.46 11.39
C ARG A 102 -23.34 10.94 11.04
N ASP A 103 -22.62 11.75 11.84
CA ASP A 103 -22.42 13.17 11.51
C ASP A 103 -21.19 13.32 10.59
N PRO A 104 -21.32 13.98 9.42
CA PRO A 104 -20.24 14.17 8.48
C PRO A 104 -19.04 14.96 9.04
N ILE A 105 -19.30 15.82 10.04
CA ILE A 105 -18.26 16.60 10.69
C ILE A 105 -17.40 15.70 11.60
N ASP A 106 -18.06 14.83 12.36
CA ASP A 106 -17.36 13.87 13.22
C ASP A 106 -16.54 12.89 12.39
N ASP A 107 -17.06 12.44 11.26
CA ASP A 107 -16.33 11.58 10.32
C ASP A 107 -15.07 12.29 9.79
N TYR A 108 -15.18 13.55 9.38
CA TYR A 108 -14.03 14.34 8.92
C TYR A 108 -12.91 14.42 9.97
N TYR A 109 -13.24 14.83 11.20
CA TYR A 109 -12.22 14.98 12.24
C TYR A 109 -11.64 13.64 12.69
N THR A 110 -12.45 12.59 12.73
CA THR A 110 -11.98 11.25 13.11
C THR A 110 -10.95 10.73 12.11
N ILE A 111 -11.26 10.82 10.82
CA ILE A 111 -10.35 10.37 9.76
C ILE A 111 -9.04 11.16 9.76
N ASN A 112 -9.10 12.48 9.89
CA ASN A 112 -7.89 13.29 9.95
C ASN A 112 -7.03 12.99 11.17
N LYS A 113 -7.63 12.74 12.34
CA LYS A 113 -6.90 12.32 13.54
C LYS A 113 -6.21 10.96 13.37
N GLU A 114 -6.86 10.03 12.70
CA GLU A 114 -6.28 8.73 12.40
C GLU A 114 -5.15 8.85 11.37
N LEU A 115 -5.35 9.66 10.34
CA LEU A 115 -4.34 9.96 9.33
C LEU A 115 -3.08 10.59 9.95
N GLU A 116 -3.24 11.50 10.90
CA GLU A 116 -2.14 12.14 11.63
C GLU A 116 -1.35 11.12 12.46
N LYS A 117 -2.06 10.23 13.16
CA LYS A 117 -1.42 9.15 13.91
C LYS A 117 -0.65 8.17 13.00
N TYR A 118 -1.18 7.95 11.81
CA TYR A 118 -0.60 7.06 10.83
C TYR A 118 0.66 7.64 10.19
N SER A 119 0.60 8.89 9.69
CA SER A 119 1.70 9.59 9.06
C SER A 119 1.49 11.10 9.08
N GLU A 120 2.32 11.81 9.85
CA GLU A 120 2.32 13.27 9.89
C GLU A 120 2.59 13.88 8.50
N LYS A 121 3.43 13.23 7.67
CA LYS A 121 3.70 13.67 6.30
C LYS A 121 2.45 13.58 5.43
N LEU A 122 1.68 12.49 5.57
CA LEU A 122 0.48 12.26 4.78
C LEU A 122 -0.65 13.21 5.21
N SER A 123 -0.82 13.46 6.51
CA SER A 123 -1.85 14.37 7.04
C SER A 123 -1.69 15.82 6.56
N LYS A 124 -0.46 16.22 6.19
CA LYS A 124 -0.15 17.54 5.64
C LYS A 124 -0.35 17.67 4.12
N ARG A 125 -0.73 16.59 3.44
CA ARG A 125 -0.99 16.63 2.00
C ARG A 125 -2.26 17.44 1.70
N LYS A 126 -2.30 18.03 0.49
CA LYS A 126 -3.51 18.70 0.01
C LYS A 126 -4.68 17.71 0.02
N GLN A 127 -5.82 18.14 0.59
CA GLN A 127 -7.06 17.38 0.62
C GLN A 127 -8.13 18.07 -0.21
N ILE A 128 -8.96 17.25 -0.88
CA ILE A 128 -10.22 17.65 -1.49
C ILE A 128 -11.32 16.85 -0.77
N LEU A 129 -12.32 17.53 -0.24
CA LEU A 129 -13.48 16.88 0.35
C LEU A 129 -14.43 16.42 -0.76
N VAL A 130 -14.96 15.23 -0.60
CA VAL A 130 -15.89 14.62 -1.54
C VAL A 130 -17.13 14.15 -0.79
N ALA A 131 -18.22 14.90 -0.90
CA ALA A 131 -19.54 14.51 -0.41
C ALA A 131 -20.06 13.37 -1.31
N THR A 132 -20.28 12.22 -0.74
CA THR A 132 -20.71 11.02 -1.47
C THR A 132 -22.15 10.63 -1.17
N ARG A 133 -22.73 9.76 -2.01
CA ARG A 133 -24.10 9.22 -1.88
C ARG A 133 -25.16 10.32 -1.91
N ILE A 134 -24.94 11.34 -2.75
CA ILE A 134 -25.91 12.46 -2.89
C ILE A 134 -27.24 12.01 -3.46
N ASP A 135 -27.28 10.89 -4.17
CA ASP A 135 -28.48 10.24 -4.68
C ASP A 135 -29.38 9.67 -3.58
N ALA A 136 -28.82 9.38 -2.40
CA ALA A 136 -29.54 8.84 -1.26
C ALA A 136 -29.88 9.90 -0.20
N MET A 137 -29.56 11.16 -0.44
CA MET A 137 -29.86 12.26 0.49
C MET A 137 -31.38 12.44 0.61
N GLN A 138 -31.86 12.50 1.86
CA GLN A 138 -33.26 12.86 2.15
C GLN A 138 -33.46 14.37 2.21
N ASP A 139 -32.44 15.09 2.69
CA ASP A 139 -32.39 16.55 2.75
C ASP A 139 -30.92 17.04 2.62
N ASP A 140 -30.75 18.38 2.55
CA ASP A 140 -29.45 19.01 2.39
C ASP A 140 -28.70 19.27 3.72
N THR A 141 -29.19 18.81 4.83
CA THR A 141 -28.68 19.21 6.16
C THR A 141 -27.20 18.78 6.33
N ASN A 142 -26.91 17.53 6.04
CA ASN A 142 -25.53 16.99 6.15
C ASN A 142 -24.58 17.63 5.11
N TYR A 143 -25.07 17.86 3.90
CA TYR A 143 -24.28 18.53 2.87
C TYR A 143 -23.93 19.98 3.26
N LYS A 144 -24.91 20.74 3.79
CA LYS A 144 -24.69 22.12 4.25
C LYS A 144 -23.67 22.18 5.40
N LYS A 145 -23.75 21.27 6.37
CA LYS A 145 -22.73 21.16 7.43
C LYS A 145 -21.35 20.97 6.83
N LEU A 146 -21.20 20.04 5.87
CA LEU A 146 -19.92 19.78 5.22
C LEU A 146 -19.44 20.97 4.39
N GLU A 147 -20.34 21.72 3.76
CA GLU A 147 -20.01 22.94 3.02
C GLU A 147 -19.49 24.06 3.95
N GLU A 148 -20.09 24.22 5.13
CA GLU A 148 -19.61 25.16 6.14
C GLU A 148 -18.23 24.77 6.68
N LEU A 149 -18.02 23.48 6.93
CA LEU A 149 -16.72 22.94 7.31
C LEU A 149 -15.67 23.21 6.23
N ALA A 150 -15.99 22.92 4.98
CA ALA A 150 -15.07 23.14 3.84
C ALA A 150 -14.64 24.61 3.74
N LYS A 151 -15.59 25.55 3.94
CA LYS A 151 -15.31 26.99 3.97
C LYS A 151 -14.40 27.37 5.15
N LYS A 152 -14.67 26.82 6.35
CA LYS A 152 -13.88 27.06 7.57
C LYS A 152 -12.45 26.56 7.43
N GLU A 153 -12.27 25.33 6.95
CA GLU A 153 -10.97 24.69 6.80
C GLU A 153 -10.27 25.08 5.47
N LYS A 154 -10.92 25.92 4.62
CA LYS A 154 -10.42 26.35 3.31
C LYS A 154 -10.13 25.18 2.36
N LEU A 155 -10.98 24.18 2.39
CA LEU A 155 -10.90 23.00 1.54
C LEU A 155 -11.86 23.11 0.36
N GLU A 156 -11.47 22.53 -0.76
CA GLU A 156 -12.33 22.36 -1.92
C GLU A 156 -13.34 21.24 -1.65
N LEU A 157 -14.61 21.42 -2.03
CA LEU A 157 -15.68 20.45 -1.82
C LEU A 157 -16.32 20.08 -3.15
N TYR A 158 -16.38 18.80 -3.43
CA TYR A 158 -17.10 18.20 -4.56
C TYR A 158 -18.21 17.29 -4.05
N LYS A 159 -19.29 17.20 -4.80
CA LYS A 159 -20.38 16.26 -4.53
C LYS A 159 -20.49 15.24 -5.64
N ILE A 160 -20.64 13.97 -5.29
CA ILE A 160 -20.73 12.87 -6.25
C ILE A 160 -21.76 11.82 -5.85
N SER A 161 -22.30 11.16 -6.86
CA SER A 161 -22.97 9.89 -6.71
C SER A 161 -22.24 8.84 -7.55
N SER A 162 -21.74 7.79 -6.91
CA SER A 162 -21.19 6.63 -7.63
C SER A 162 -22.26 5.73 -8.24
N VAL A 163 -23.54 5.96 -7.97
CA VAL A 163 -24.66 5.23 -8.56
C VAL A 163 -25.11 5.89 -9.86
N THR A 164 -25.33 7.21 -9.83
CA THR A 164 -25.84 7.99 -10.96
C THR A 164 -24.76 8.61 -11.84
N ASP A 165 -23.48 8.46 -11.47
CA ASP A 165 -22.30 9.09 -12.10
C ASP A 165 -22.26 10.63 -11.98
N GLU A 166 -23.20 11.23 -11.22
CA GLU A 166 -23.24 12.66 -11.02
C GLU A 166 -21.95 13.16 -10.36
N GLY A 167 -21.34 14.19 -10.92
CA GLY A 167 -20.17 14.89 -10.37
C GLY A 167 -18.82 14.17 -10.56
N ILE A 168 -18.80 12.89 -10.96
CA ILE A 168 -17.56 12.09 -11.07
C ILE A 168 -16.60 12.71 -12.10
N GLU A 169 -17.09 12.99 -13.31
CA GLU A 169 -16.25 13.54 -14.39
C GLU A 169 -15.61 14.88 -13.97
N LYS A 170 -16.39 15.77 -13.34
CA LYS A 170 -15.89 17.07 -12.85
C LYS A 170 -14.81 16.91 -11.78
N LEU A 171 -14.98 15.92 -10.88
CA LEU A 171 -13.99 15.62 -9.85
C LEU A 171 -12.69 15.13 -10.48
N ILE A 172 -12.76 14.20 -11.45
CA ILE A 172 -11.59 13.64 -12.12
C ILE A 172 -10.83 14.70 -12.91
N ASP A 173 -11.54 15.54 -13.69
CA ASP A 173 -10.93 16.64 -14.44
C ASP A 173 -10.19 17.59 -13.48
N HIS A 174 -10.83 17.96 -12.37
CA HIS A 174 -10.21 18.83 -11.36
C HIS A 174 -8.99 18.19 -10.69
N VAL A 175 -9.09 16.91 -10.29
CA VAL A 175 -7.95 16.16 -9.72
C VAL A 175 -6.76 16.17 -10.68
N SER A 176 -7.01 15.97 -11.97
CA SER A 176 -5.96 16.03 -13.00
C SER A 176 -5.28 17.41 -13.06
N GLU A 177 -6.06 18.49 -13.01
CA GLU A 177 -5.53 19.87 -13.00
C GLU A 177 -4.71 20.15 -11.73
N VAL A 178 -5.22 19.77 -10.57
CA VAL A 178 -4.52 19.93 -9.29
C VAL A 178 -3.20 19.18 -9.31
N LEU A 179 -3.17 17.95 -9.80
CA LEU A 179 -1.94 17.16 -9.89
C LEU A 179 -0.87 17.81 -10.81
N LYS A 180 -1.29 18.56 -11.83
CA LYS A 180 -0.37 19.31 -12.69
C LYS A 180 0.30 20.47 -11.96
N THR A 181 -0.38 21.08 -10.99
CA THR A 181 0.10 22.24 -10.21
C THR A 181 0.91 21.85 -8.97
N LEU A 182 0.67 20.65 -8.41
CA LEU A 182 1.42 20.18 -7.25
C LEU A 182 2.88 19.91 -7.59
N PRO A 183 3.82 20.18 -6.67
CA PRO A 183 5.22 19.87 -6.88
C PRO A 183 5.38 18.39 -7.20
N LYS A 184 6.14 18.10 -8.24
CA LYS A 184 6.61 16.73 -8.47
C LYS A 184 7.64 16.49 -7.37
N GLU A 185 7.32 15.66 -6.39
CA GLU A 185 8.39 15.11 -5.58
C GLU A 185 9.25 14.32 -6.56
N GLU A 186 10.52 14.71 -6.70
CA GLU A 186 11.51 13.84 -7.30
C GLU A 186 11.37 12.53 -6.56
N LEU A 187 11.03 11.48 -7.31
CA LEU A 187 11.21 10.14 -6.83
C LEU A 187 12.70 10.10 -6.49
N VAL A 188 13.04 10.29 -5.22
CA VAL A 188 14.26 9.72 -4.72
C VAL A 188 14.02 8.25 -5.02
N GLU A 189 14.51 7.78 -6.17
CA GLU A 189 14.85 6.40 -6.35
C GLU A 189 15.83 6.15 -5.20
N ILE A 190 15.28 5.81 -4.05
CA ILE A 190 15.99 4.93 -3.17
C ILE A 190 16.02 3.67 -4.05
N GLU A 191 17.03 3.63 -4.96
CA GLU A 191 17.52 2.35 -5.41
C GLU A 191 17.43 1.47 -4.17
N ASP A 192 16.78 0.32 -4.29
CA ASP A 192 16.89 -0.76 -3.33
C ASP A 192 18.35 -1.27 -3.27
N LYS A 193 19.27 -0.36 -3.21
CA LYS A 193 20.45 -0.53 -2.41
C LYS A 193 19.95 -0.40 -0.98
N VAL A 194 19.46 -1.52 -0.44
CA VAL A 194 19.81 -1.86 0.91
C VAL A 194 21.33 -1.74 0.90
N VAL A 195 21.81 -0.54 1.14
CA VAL A 195 23.17 -0.34 1.59
C VAL A 195 23.13 -0.97 2.97
N TYR A 196 23.32 -2.30 2.99
CA TYR A 196 24.00 -2.90 4.09
C TYR A 196 25.35 -2.18 4.08
N THR A 197 25.43 -1.07 4.83
CA THR A 197 26.71 -0.67 5.38
C THR A 197 27.13 -1.90 6.16
N LEU A 198 27.98 -2.67 5.54
CA LEU A 198 28.88 -3.58 6.19
C LEU A 198 29.72 -2.73 7.16
N GLN A 199 29.12 -2.36 8.30
CA GLN A 199 29.89 -2.38 9.50
C GLN A 199 30.20 -3.87 9.68
N ASP A 200 31.44 -4.23 9.59
CA ASP A 200 32.02 -5.53 9.93
C ASP A 200 31.50 -6.04 11.28
N LYS A 201 30.28 -6.52 11.29
CA LYS A 201 29.75 -7.46 12.28
C LYS A 201 29.77 -8.76 11.54
N GLY A 202 30.72 -9.62 11.87
CA GLY A 202 30.99 -10.90 11.25
C GLY A 202 29.70 -11.61 10.82
N GLN A 203 29.78 -12.34 9.73
CA GLN A 203 28.66 -13.06 9.11
C GLN A 203 27.71 -13.59 10.19
N GLU A 204 26.47 -13.09 10.22
CA GLU A 204 25.46 -13.53 11.21
C GLU A 204 25.02 -14.98 10.98
N TRP A 205 25.70 -15.69 10.07
CA TRP A 205 25.51 -17.10 9.77
C TRP A 205 26.85 -17.72 9.33
N GLU A 206 26.97 -19.02 9.51
CA GLU A 206 28.09 -19.84 9.08
C GLU A 206 27.57 -21.10 8.41
N ALA A 207 28.31 -21.61 7.40
CA ALA A 207 28.06 -22.89 6.77
C ALA A 207 29.33 -23.71 6.77
N TYR A 208 29.19 -25.00 7.14
CA TYR A 208 30.28 -25.97 7.16
C TYR A 208 29.75 -27.38 6.87
N GLU A 209 30.68 -28.29 6.50
CA GLU A 209 30.37 -29.71 6.28
C GLU A 209 30.99 -30.50 7.44
N GLU A 210 30.26 -31.47 7.96
CA GLU A 210 30.69 -32.41 8.98
C GLU A 210 30.02 -33.76 8.76
N ASP A 211 30.81 -34.81 8.62
CA ASP A 211 30.38 -36.20 8.39
C ASP A 211 29.44 -36.39 7.21
N GLY A 212 29.58 -35.61 6.14
CA GLY A 212 28.75 -35.68 4.94
C GLY A 212 27.41 -34.96 5.05
N ILE A 213 27.24 -34.19 6.10
CA ILE A 213 26.05 -33.33 6.30
C ILE A 213 26.49 -31.86 6.27
N PHE A 214 25.76 -31.04 5.52
CA PHE A 214 25.99 -29.60 5.45
C PHE A 214 25.18 -28.86 6.49
N TYR A 215 25.85 -28.08 7.30
CA TYR A 215 25.21 -27.29 8.37
C TYR A 215 25.21 -25.83 8.02
N VAL A 216 24.06 -25.17 8.24
CA VAL A 216 23.90 -23.72 8.15
C VAL A 216 23.31 -23.21 9.47
N LYS A 217 24.07 -22.42 10.21
CA LYS A 217 23.71 -21.94 11.54
C LYS A 217 23.92 -20.43 11.67
N GLY A 218 23.19 -19.80 12.57
CA GLY A 218 23.39 -18.39 12.94
C GLY A 218 22.10 -17.61 13.11
N ARG A 219 22.19 -16.49 13.80
CA ARG A 219 21.03 -15.68 14.19
C ARG A 219 20.16 -15.22 13.01
N ALA A 220 20.77 -14.97 11.85
CA ALA A 220 20.04 -14.57 10.65
C ALA A 220 19.21 -15.72 10.10
N VAL A 221 19.75 -16.93 10.15
CA VAL A 221 19.11 -18.17 9.69
C VAL A 221 17.98 -18.55 10.64
N ASP A 222 18.23 -18.52 11.96
CA ASP A 222 17.22 -18.84 12.97
C ASP A 222 16.01 -17.91 12.88
N ARG A 223 16.24 -16.61 12.64
CA ARG A 223 15.16 -15.63 12.40
C ARG A 223 14.39 -15.91 11.11
N LEU A 224 15.05 -16.40 10.06
CA LEU A 224 14.41 -16.77 8.81
C LEU A 224 13.54 -18.01 9.03
N MET A 225 14.10 -19.07 9.60
CA MET A 225 13.41 -20.35 9.82
C MET A 225 12.21 -20.20 10.76
N GLY A 226 12.29 -19.35 11.78
CA GLY A 226 11.17 -19.06 12.68
C GLY A 226 9.95 -18.38 12.02
N ARG A 227 10.05 -17.98 10.75
CA ARG A 227 8.97 -17.36 9.97
C ARG A 227 8.43 -18.26 8.85
N ILE A 228 9.06 -19.40 8.63
CA ILE A 228 8.71 -20.32 7.55
C ILE A 228 7.71 -21.36 8.04
N ASN A 229 6.65 -21.56 7.25
CA ASN A 229 5.75 -22.69 7.39
C ASN A 229 6.07 -23.69 6.27
N ILE A 230 6.58 -24.88 6.64
CA ILE A 230 7.05 -25.88 5.66
C ILE A 230 5.89 -26.53 4.89
N ASP A 231 4.70 -26.53 5.43
CA ASP A 231 3.52 -27.08 4.77
C ASP A 231 2.97 -26.17 3.64
N ASP A 232 3.57 -24.99 3.47
CA ASP A 232 3.12 -23.99 2.50
C ASP A 232 4.17 -23.77 1.40
N ASN A 233 3.79 -24.05 0.16
CA ASN A 233 4.64 -23.89 -1.01
C ASN A 233 5.20 -22.48 -1.22
N GLU A 234 4.43 -21.43 -0.83
CA GLU A 234 4.88 -20.05 -0.94
C GLU A 234 5.98 -19.73 0.08
N SER A 235 5.84 -20.27 1.30
CA SER A 235 6.85 -20.15 2.34
C SER A 235 8.17 -20.84 1.93
N MET A 236 8.08 -21.97 1.27
CA MET A 236 9.27 -22.69 0.74
C MET A 236 9.97 -21.91 -0.39
N TYR A 237 9.21 -21.31 -1.30
CA TYR A 237 9.78 -20.44 -2.34
C TYR A 237 10.47 -19.20 -1.72
N TYR A 238 9.87 -18.62 -0.68
CA TYR A 238 10.46 -17.49 0.05
C TYR A 238 11.76 -17.91 0.75
N LEU A 239 11.80 -19.11 1.35
CA LEU A 239 12.98 -19.66 1.98
C LEU A 239 14.14 -19.76 0.96
N GLN A 240 13.90 -20.41 -0.18
CA GLN A 240 14.91 -20.55 -1.24
C GLN A 240 15.46 -19.19 -1.69
N LYS A 241 14.57 -18.25 -1.98
CA LYS A 241 14.96 -16.90 -2.40
C LYS A 241 15.78 -16.18 -1.34
N SER A 242 15.44 -16.35 -0.06
CA SER A 242 16.16 -15.74 1.06
C SER A 242 17.54 -16.34 1.26
N LEU A 243 17.68 -17.66 1.19
CA LEU A 243 18.95 -18.35 1.27
C LEU A 243 19.90 -17.93 0.12
N LYS A 244 19.36 -17.77 -1.07
CA LYS A 244 20.11 -17.26 -2.23
C LYS A 244 20.56 -15.81 -2.01
N ASN A 245 19.68 -14.92 -1.55
CA ASN A 245 20.03 -13.53 -1.29
C ASN A 245 21.05 -13.36 -0.14
N MET A 246 21.09 -14.28 0.79
CA MET A 246 22.07 -14.32 1.87
C MET A 246 23.42 -14.92 1.42
N GLY A 247 23.50 -15.43 0.18
CA GLY A 247 24.70 -16.09 -0.35
C GLY A 247 24.97 -17.48 0.24
N ILE A 248 23.98 -18.07 0.93
CA ILE A 248 24.10 -19.38 1.57
C ILE A 248 24.19 -20.48 0.50
N GLU A 249 23.40 -20.38 -0.58
CA GLU A 249 23.46 -21.32 -1.70
C GLU A 249 24.85 -21.37 -2.33
N ASP A 250 25.44 -20.20 -2.60
CA ASP A 250 26.78 -20.11 -3.19
C ASP A 250 27.83 -20.74 -2.26
N LYS A 251 27.69 -20.51 -0.95
CA LYS A 251 28.59 -21.05 0.06
C LYS A 251 28.47 -22.57 0.19
N LEU A 252 27.27 -23.13 0.12
CA LEU A 252 27.05 -24.58 0.12
C LEU A 252 27.67 -25.24 -1.13
N LYS A 253 27.52 -24.59 -2.30
CA LYS A 253 28.15 -25.03 -3.53
C LYS A 253 29.70 -25.00 -3.46
N GLU A 254 30.26 -23.96 -2.84
CA GLU A 254 31.70 -23.90 -2.55
C GLU A 254 32.19 -25.03 -1.63
N LEU A 255 31.34 -25.47 -0.68
CA LEU A 255 31.61 -26.57 0.22
C LEU A 255 31.45 -27.96 -0.47
N GLY A 256 30.86 -27.98 -1.68
CA GLY A 256 30.75 -29.17 -2.50
C GLY A 256 29.43 -29.92 -2.34
N VAL A 257 28.35 -29.26 -1.95
CA VAL A 257 27.02 -29.88 -1.87
C VAL A 257 26.58 -30.37 -3.25
N CYS A 258 26.05 -31.59 -3.28
CA CYS A 258 25.50 -32.25 -4.46
C CYS A 258 24.02 -32.55 -4.32
N GLU A 259 23.34 -32.80 -5.43
CA GLU A 259 21.91 -33.17 -5.44
C GLU A 259 21.69 -34.46 -4.62
N GLY A 260 20.73 -34.38 -3.68
CA GLY A 260 20.42 -35.45 -2.74
C GLY A 260 21.18 -35.40 -1.41
N ASP A 261 22.10 -34.44 -1.24
CA ASP A 261 22.81 -34.28 0.02
C ASP A 261 21.89 -33.67 1.09
N THR A 262 22.15 -34.01 2.35
CA THR A 262 21.43 -33.50 3.50
C THR A 262 22.01 -32.15 3.95
N VAL A 263 21.17 -31.14 3.97
CA VAL A 263 21.48 -29.80 4.49
C VAL A 263 20.68 -29.53 5.73
N LYS A 264 21.32 -29.23 6.86
CA LYS A 264 20.70 -28.83 8.12
C LYS A 264 20.76 -27.33 8.29
N ILE A 265 19.57 -26.71 8.23
CA ILE A 265 19.39 -25.25 8.39
C ILE A 265 18.73 -24.99 9.73
N SER A 266 19.48 -24.46 10.71
CA SER A 266 19.03 -24.39 12.11
C SER A 266 18.64 -25.79 12.63
N ASP A 267 17.37 -25.98 13.03
CA ASP A 267 16.83 -27.28 13.51
C ASP A 267 16.17 -28.12 12.41
N TRP A 268 16.23 -27.67 11.16
CA TRP A 268 15.56 -28.34 10.03
C TRP A 268 16.53 -29.12 9.17
N GLU A 269 16.09 -30.29 8.75
CA GLU A 269 16.83 -31.19 7.85
C GLU A 269 16.14 -31.21 6.51
N LEU A 270 16.84 -30.76 5.47
CA LEU A 270 16.34 -30.63 4.10
C LEU A 270 17.25 -31.38 3.16
N GLU A 271 16.71 -31.91 2.08
CA GLU A 271 17.48 -32.52 0.99
C GLU A 271 17.77 -31.46 -0.08
N TRP A 272 19.01 -31.42 -0.54
CA TRP A 272 19.43 -30.41 -1.53
C TRP A 272 19.01 -30.83 -2.93
N TYR A 273 18.32 -29.94 -3.64
CA TYR A 273 17.98 -30.04 -5.06
C TYR A 273 18.38 -28.76 -5.78
N GLU A 274 18.95 -28.89 -7.01
CA GLU A 274 19.31 -27.73 -7.85
C GLU A 274 18.11 -27.08 -8.52
#